data_e3f2552034fc2fc3032912b48ca42f35
#
_entry.id   e3f2552034fc2fc3032912b48ca42f35
#
_cell.length_a   1.000
_cell.length_b   1.000
_cell.length_c   1.000
_cell.angle_alpha   90.00
_cell.angle_beta   90.00
_cell.angle_gamma   90.00
#
_symmetry.space_group_name_H-M   'P 1'
#
loop_
_entity.id
_entity.type
_entity.pdbx_description
1 polymer ?
#
loop_
_entity_poly.entity_id
_entity_poly.type
_entity_poly.pdbx_seq_one_letter_code
_entity_poly.pdbx_strand_id
1 'polypeptide(L)'
;MSDEENTEVIQLAPGLAAALAPPEESTDTRGRRGPDPLAGLRSWVPRTRLGHMVMSGEITTYEQAIDSGFPIREVEIVDALLPDLTDDVLGVNMIQRMTDSGRRVRFNVLCVVGNSDGYVGLAVCKGKEVSSTIRKAIDKAKLNLIPVSYTHLRAHETLL
;
A
#
# COMPACT_ATOMS: atom_id res chain seq x y z
N MET A 1 -12.03 -39.32 54.95
CA MET A 1 -13.34 -39.03 54.33
C MET A 1 -13.00 -38.14 53.17
N SER A 2 -12.92 -38.75 52.03
CA SER A 2 -12.27 -38.30 50.81
C SER A 2 -13.36 -38.21 49.74
N ASP A 3 -13.66 -37.03 49.30
CA ASP A 3 -14.58 -36.81 48.18
C ASP A 3 -13.73 -36.77 46.92
N GLU A 4 -13.68 -37.89 46.22
CA GLU A 4 -13.15 -37.97 44.85
C GLU A 4 -14.23 -37.46 43.89
N GLU A 5 -14.08 -36.23 43.40
CA GLU A 5 -14.89 -35.70 42.30
C GLU A 5 -14.51 -36.38 40.99
N ASN A 6 -15.49 -37.11 40.50
CA ASN A 6 -15.55 -37.85 39.25
C ASN A 6 -15.54 -36.87 38.06
N THR A 7 -14.39 -36.67 37.44
CA THR A 7 -14.27 -35.92 36.21
C THR A 7 -14.58 -36.82 35.01
N GLU A 8 -15.85 -36.91 34.63
CA GLU A 8 -16.28 -37.56 33.37
C GLU A 8 -15.64 -36.87 32.19
N VAL A 9 -14.65 -37.54 31.61
CA VAL A 9 -14.07 -37.17 30.34
C VAL A 9 -15.10 -37.48 29.24
N ILE A 10 -15.80 -36.45 28.77
CA ILE A 10 -16.71 -36.55 27.64
C ILE A 10 -15.84 -36.85 26.38
N GLN A 11 -15.85 -38.13 25.98
CA GLN A 11 -15.28 -38.55 24.70
C GLN A 11 -16.17 -38.03 23.57
N LEU A 12 -15.78 -36.90 22.99
CA LEU A 12 -16.39 -36.41 21.76
C LEU A 12 -16.14 -37.40 20.62
N ALA A 13 -17.19 -37.70 19.87
CA ALA A 13 -17.15 -38.59 18.70
C ALA A 13 -16.12 -38.07 17.66
N PRO A 14 -15.38 -38.97 17.00
CA PRO A 14 -14.25 -38.59 16.11
C PRO A 14 -14.64 -37.71 14.92
N GLY A 15 -15.93 -37.57 14.60
CA GLY A 15 -16.42 -36.69 13.54
C GLY A 15 -16.56 -35.23 13.94
N LEU A 16 -16.69 -34.92 15.26
CA LEU A 16 -16.90 -33.55 15.72
C LEU A 16 -15.57 -32.79 15.97
N ALA A 17 -14.50 -33.55 16.25
CA ALA A 17 -13.17 -33.00 16.43
C ALA A 17 -12.59 -32.44 15.11
N ALA A 18 -12.98 -33.01 13.97
CA ALA A 18 -12.56 -32.54 12.65
C ALA A 18 -13.26 -31.23 12.21
N ALA A 19 -14.42 -30.92 12.80
CA ALA A 19 -15.18 -29.69 12.49
C ALA A 19 -14.75 -28.48 13.32
N LEU A 20 -13.95 -28.69 14.37
CA LEU A 20 -13.42 -27.63 15.25
C LEU A 20 -11.94 -27.33 15.04
N ALA A 21 -11.30 -28.03 14.10
CA ALA A 21 -9.94 -27.66 13.69
C ALA A 21 -9.98 -26.29 13.00
N PRO A 22 -9.15 -25.32 13.41
CA PRO A 22 -9.02 -24.07 12.67
C PRO A 22 -8.61 -24.42 11.23
N PRO A 23 -9.13 -23.70 10.21
CA PRO A 23 -8.76 -23.96 8.82
C PRO A 23 -7.24 -23.91 8.73
N GLU A 24 -6.64 -25.01 8.27
CA GLU A 24 -5.20 -25.03 7.99
C GLU A 24 -4.94 -23.89 7.01
N GLU A 25 -4.20 -22.88 7.47
CA GLU A 25 -3.68 -21.81 6.62
C GLU A 25 -2.92 -22.49 5.48
N SER A 26 -3.55 -22.49 4.31
CA SER A 26 -2.89 -22.90 3.07
C SER A 26 -1.71 -21.95 2.83
N THR A 27 -0.53 -22.35 3.30
CA THR A 27 0.75 -21.68 3.06
C THR A 27 1.20 -21.90 1.61
N ASP A 28 0.39 -21.49 0.65
CA ASP A 28 0.80 -21.38 -0.75
C ASP A 28 0.60 -19.96 -1.27
N THR A 29 1.18 -19.01 -0.56
CA THR A 29 1.49 -17.70 -1.08
C THR A 29 2.99 -17.63 -1.35
N ARG A 30 3.41 -18.20 -2.47
CA ARG A 30 4.59 -17.72 -3.20
C ARG A 30 4.28 -16.34 -3.80
N GLY A 31 3.55 -15.52 -3.05
CA GLY A 31 3.45 -14.10 -3.24
C GLY A 31 4.80 -13.49 -2.84
N ARG A 32 5.46 -12.87 -3.79
CA ARG A 32 6.56 -11.94 -3.53
C ARG A 32 6.09 -11.00 -2.43
N ARG A 33 6.55 -11.23 -1.19
CA ARG A 33 6.46 -10.22 -0.15
C ARG A 33 7.21 -9.02 -0.69
N GLY A 34 6.47 -8.01 -1.10
CA GLY A 34 7.03 -6.68 -1.28
C GLY A 34 7.77 -6.29 0.02
N PRO A 35 8.74 -5.40 -0.02
CA PRO A 35 9.37 -4.91 1.19
C PRO A 35 8.28 -4.44 2.15
N ASP A 36 8.33 -4.92 3.40
CA ASP A 36 7.35 -4.55 4.43
C ASP A 36 7.26 -3.01 4.50
N PRO A 37 6.10 -2.41 4.25
CA PRO A 37 5.98 -0.94 4.20
C PRO A 37 6.38 -0.30 5.54
N LEU A 38 6.25 -1.02 6.64
CA LEU A 38 6.64 -0.59 7.98
C LEU A 38 8.16 -0.66 8.24
N ALA A 39 8.91 -1.43 7.45
CA ALA A 39 10.37 -1.51 7.61
C ALA A 39 11.04 -0.17 7.27
N GLY A 40 10.53 0.56 6.30
CA GLY A 40 10.99 1.90 5.93
C GLY A 40 10.78 2.93 7.05
N LEU A 41 9.64 2.86 7.76
CA LEU A 41 9.31 3.79 8.84
C LEU A 41 10.24 3.66 10.06
N ARG A 42 10.74 2.46 10.34
CA ARG A 42 11.64 2.23 11.49
C ARG A 42 13.02 2.87 11.33
N SER A 43 13.48 3.04 10.10
CA SER A 43 14.78 3.64 9.76
C SER A 43 14.67 5.05 9.21
N TRP A 44 13.42 5.59 9.11
CA TRP A 44 13.19 6.90 8.53
C TRP A 44 13.68 8.02 9.44
N VAL A 45 14.50 8.89 8.87
CA VAL A 45 14.93 10.14 9.50
C VAL A 45 14.35 11.30 8.67
N PRO A 46 13.43 12.09 9.21
CA PRO A 46 12.78 13.16 8.47
C PRO A 46 13.78 14.22 8.04
N ARG A 47 13.68 14.66 6.79
CA ARG A 47 14.52 15.72 6.21
C ARG A 47 13.73 17.00 5.94
N THR A 48 12.40 16.88 5.86
CA THR A 48 11.52 18.00 5.61
C THR A 48 10.86 18.47 6.90
N ARG A 49 10.44 19.75 6.93
CA ARG A 49 9.69 20.32 8.05
C ARG A 49 8.41 19.52 8.32
N LEU A 50 7.69 19.13 7.25
CA LEU A 50 6.50 18.31 7.36
C LEU A 50 6.80 16.95 8.00
N GLY A 51 7.90 16.30 7.60
CA GLY A 51 8.33 15.03 8.18
C GLY A 51 8.61 15.13 9.69
N HIS A 52 9.21 16.22 10.14
CA HIS A 52 9.41 16.47 11.58
C HIS A 52 8.09 16.64 12.32
N MET A 53 7.11 17.37 11.74
CA MET A 53 5.78 17.59 12.34
C MET A 53 4.97 16.29 12.43
N VAL A 54 5.10 15.39 11.44
CA VAL A 54 4.47 14.07 11.47
C VAL A 54 5.14 13.19 12.53
N MET A 55 6.47 13.23 12.63
CA MET A 55 7.20 12.44 13.63
C MET A 55 6.98 12.93 15.07
N SER A 56 6.78 14.24 15.28
CA SER A 56 6.40 14.81 16.58
C SER A 56 4.94 14.54 16.96
N GLY A 57 4.10 14.06 16.02
CA GLY A 57 2.69 13.79 16.24
C GLY A 57 1.77 15.03 16.18
N GLU A 58 2.30 16.17 15.72
CA GLU A 58 1.49 17.37 15.48
C GLU A 58 0.48 17.17 14.33
N ILE A 59 0.87 16.37 13.34
CA ILE A 59 0.05 16.02 12.19
C ILE A 59 -0.21 14.52 12.23
N THR A 60 -1.46 14.13 12.41
CA THR A 60 -1.91 12.74 12.50
C THR A 60 -2.75 12.29 11.31
N THR A 61 -3.33 13.26 10.56
CA THR A 61 -4.21 12.98 9.43
C THR A 61 -3.63 13.53 8.14
N TYR A 62 -3.84 12.82 7.02
CA TYR A 62 -3.36 13.25 5.70
C TYR A 62 -3.97 14.59 5.26
N GLU A 63 -5.22 14.89 5.64
CA GLU A 63 -5.87 16.17 5.37
C GLU A 63 -5.12 17.33 6.04
N GLN A 64 -4.73 17.17 7.30
CA GLN A 64 -3.93 18.18 8.02
C GLN A 64 -2.58 18.42 7.34
N ALA A 65 -1.99 17.38 6.76
CA ALA A 65 -0.75 17.52 6.00
C ALA A 65 -0.94 18.38 4.74
N ILE A 66 -2.06 18.20 4.03
CA ILE A 66 -2.42 19.03 2.86
C ILE A 66 -2.71 20.47 3.29
N ASP A 67 -3.51 20.66 4.34
CA ASP A 67 -3.91 21.98 4.84
C ASP A 67 -2.73 22.81 5.38
N SER A 68 -1.66 22.13 5.82
CA SER A 68 -0.43 22.80 6.24
C SER A 68 0.26 23.60 5.12
N GLY A 69 -0.10 23.35 3.86
CA GLY A 69 0.46 24.00 2.67
C GLY A 69 1.92 23.63 2.36
N PHE A 70 2.51 22.72 3.11
CA PHE A 70 3.86 22.23 2.82
C PHE A 70 3.82 21.13 1.77
N PRO A 71 4.74 21.14 0.78
CA PRO A 71 4.81 20.08 -0.24
C PRO A 71 5.28 18.77 0.39
N ILE A 72 4.55 17.69 0.13
CA ILE A 72 4.93 16.33 0.52
C ILE A 72 6.03 15.86 -0.43
N ARG A 73 7.24 15.63 0.09
CA ARG A 73 8.43 15.23 -0.69
C ARG A 73 9.00 13.88 -0.26
N GLU A 74 8.59 13.37 0.88
CA GLU A 74 9.04 12.10 1.45
C GLU A 74 7.90 11.09 1.37
N VAL A 75 8.19 9.91 0.85
CA VAL A 75 7.21 8.82 0.67
C VAL A 75 6.79 8.27 2.03
N GLU A 76 7.72 8.25 2.97
CA GLU A 76 7.55 7.73 4.32
C GLU A 76 6.48 8.52 5.11
N ILE A 77 6.27 9.81 4.80
CA ILE A 77 5.18 10.61 5.39
C ILE A 77 3.83 10.00 5.00
N VAL A 78 3.69 9.61 3.74
CA VAL A 78 2.44 9.03 3.24
C VAL A 78 2.23 7.64 3.83
N ASP A 79 3.27 6.83 3.91
CA ASP A 79 3.20 5.48 4.52
C ASP A 79 2.89 5.54 6.03
N ALA A 80 3.30 6.62 6.72
CA ALA A 80 2.98 6.84 8.12
C ALA A 80 1.52 7.26 8.34
N LEU A 81 0.98 8.13 7.48
CA LEU A 81 -0.36 8.67 7.61
C LEU A 81 -1.45 7.77 7.02
N LEU A 82 -1.09 6.97 5.99
CA LEU A 82 -2.00 6.08 5.26
C LEU A 82 -1.38 4.69 5.15
N PRO A 83 -1.48 3.83 6.17
CA PRO A 83 -0.89 2.48 6.13
C PRO A 83 -1.62 1.52 5.18
N ASP A 84 -2.89 1.78 4.85
CA ASP A 84 -3.75 0.89 4.06
C ASP A 84 -3.69 1.18 2.54
N LEU A 85 -2.56 1.70 2.06
CA LEU A 85 -2.38 1.96 0.64
C LEU A 85 -2.09 0.67 -0.13
N THR A 86 -2.88 0.44 -1.17
CA THR A 86 -2.65 -0.60 -2.18
C THR A 86 -2.08 0.02 -3.45
N ASP A 87 -1.17 -0.68 -4.09
CA ASP A 87 -0.56 -0.26 -5.35
C ASP A 87 -0.91 -1.24 -6.47
N ASP A 88 -1.18 -0.71 -7.65
CA ASP A 88 -1.44 -1.49 -8.85
C ASP A 88 -0.73 -0.91 -10.07
N VAL A 89 -0.26 -1.80 -10.95
CA VAL A 89 0.43 -1.44 -12.19
C VAL A 89 -0.54 -1.53 -13.36
N LEU A 90 -1.03 -0.40 -13.85
CA LEU A 90 -1.98 -0.34 -14.95
C LEU A 90 -1.38 -0.72 -16.31
N GLY A 91 -0.10 -0.42 -16.51
CA GLY A 91 0.53 -0.74 -17.78
C GLY A 91 2.03 -0.54 -17.80
N VAL A 92 2.70 -1.39 -18.58
CA VAL A 92 4.14 -1.33 -18.85
C VAL A 92 4.36 -1.30 -20.35
N ASN A 93 4.87 -0.19 -20.87
CA ASN A 93 5.11 -0.01 -22.29
C ASN A 93 6.60 0.11 -22.58
N MET A 94 7.08 -0.58 -23.59
CA MET A 94 8.45 -0.46 -24.09
C MET A 94 8.54 0.68 -25.09
N ILE A 95 9.45 1.63 -24.86
CA ILE A 95 9.71 2.77 -25.73
C ILE A 95 11.10 2.62 -26.32
N GLN A 96 11.22 2.68 -27.63
CA GLN A 96 12.49 2.65 -28.36
C GLN A 96 12.80 4.00 -28.96
N ARG A 97 14.05 4.42 -28.87
CA ARG A 97 14.60 5.58 -29.55
C ARG A 97 15.84 5.18 -30.31
N MET A 98 15.89 5.54 -31.58
CA MET A 98 17.09 5.39 -32.40
C MET A 98 18.10 6.48 -32.05
N THR A 99 19.35 6.09 -31.87
CA THR A 99 20.50 7.01 -31.70
C THR A 99 21.58 6.58 -32.68
N ASP A 100 22.60 7.44 -32.91
CA ASP A 100 23.73 7.18 -33.80
C ASP A 100 24.46 5.85 -33.45
N SER A 101 24.45 5.46 -32.18
CA SER A 101 25.05 4.23 -31.66
C SER A 101 24.07 3.04 -31.60
N GLY A 102 22.88 3.13 -32.20
CA GLY A 102 21.88 2.05 -32.22
C GLY A 102 20.62 2.34 -31.42
N ARG A 103 19.86 1.29 -31.12
CA ARG A 103 18.57 1.39 -30.42
C ARG A 103 18.78 1.55 -28.93
N ARG A 104 18.13 2.55 -28.34
CA ARG A 104 17.99 2.68 -26.89
C ARG A 104 16.57 2.34 -26.46
N VAL A 105 16.46 1.32 -25.62
CA VAL A 105 15.18 0.86 -25.07
C VAL A 105 14.97 1.45 -23.67
N ARG A 106 13.75 1.89 -23.38
CA ARG A 106 13.29 2.31 -22.06
C ARG A 106 11.89 1.79 -21.82
N PHE A 107 11.56 1.57 -20.56
CA PHE A 107 10.25 1.17 -20.16
C PHE A 107 9.51 2.36 -19.54
N ASN A 108 8.25 2.52 -19.92
CA ASN A 108 7.32 3.48 -19.34
C ASN A 108 6.31 2.68 -18.52
N VAL A 109 6.22 3.01 -17.24
CA VAL A 109 5.32 2.33 -16.30
C VAL A 109 4.31 3.33 -15.79
N LEU A 110 3.04 2.94 -15.83
CA LEU A 110 1.90 3.65 -15.25
C LEU A 110 1.44 2.89 -14.03
N CYS A 111 1.50 3.52 -12.84
CA CYS A 111 1.04 2.97 -11.58
C CYS A 111 -0.03 3.85 -10.95
N VAL A 112 -0.94 3.20 -10.24
CA VAL A 112 -1.95 3.80 -9.38
C VAL A 112 -1.71 3.32 -7.95
N VAL A 113 -1.92 4.21 -7.00
CA VAL A 113 -1.90 3.91 -5.57
C VAL A 113 -3.17 4.48 -4.95
N GLY A 114 -3.83 3.74 -4.07
CA GLY A 114 -5.03 4.21 -3.40
C GLY A 114 -5.38 3.36 -2.18
N ASN A 115 -6.27 3.89 -1.34
CA ASN A 115 -6.74 3.20 -0.13
C ASN A 115 -8.19 2.71 -0.24
N SER A 116 -8.83 2.82 -1.40
CA SER A 116 -10.25 2.54 -1.62
C SER A 116 -11.23 3.36 -0.74
N ASP A 117 -10.71 4.32 0.02
CA ASP A 117 -11.45 5.17 0.96
C ASP A 117 -11.25 6.67 0.69
N GLY A 118 -11.11 7.05 -0.57
CA GLY A 118 -11.12 8.44 -0.99
C GLY A 118 -9.76 9.06 -1.30
N TYR A 119 -8.67 8.31 -1.30
CA TYR A 119 -7.36 8.79 -1.74
C TYR A 119 -6.87 8.00 -2.94
N VAL A 120 -6.48 8.71 -3.99
CA VAL A 120 -5.95 8.12 -5.23
C VAL A 120 -4.74 8.91 -5.69
N GLY A 121 -3.66 8.20 -6.04
CA GLY A 121 -2.47 8.75 -6.63
C GLY A 121 -2.12 8.07 -7.95
N LEU A 122 -1.72 8.84 -8.94
CA LEU A 122 -1.31 8.34 -10.25
C LEU A 122 0.08 8.85 -10.60
N ALA A 123 0.92 7.97 -11.15
CA ALA A 123 2.20 8.39 -11.68
C ALA A 123 2.67 7.59 -12.90
N VAL A 124 3.40 8.28 -13.75
CA VAL A 124 4.09 7.71 -14.91
C VAL A 124 5.58 7.90 -14.72
N CYS A 125 6.33 6.80 -14.80
CA CYS A 125 7.79 6.83 -14.72
C CYS A 125 8.45 6.10 -15.87
N LYS A 126 9.65 6.57 -16.24
CA LYS A 126 10.48 5.98 -17.29
C LYS A 126 11.79 5.49 -16.71
N GLY A 127 12.21 4.30 -17.09
CA GLY A 127 13.48 3.70 -16.65
C GLY A 127 14.10 2.78 -17.67
N LYS A 128 15.28 2.26 -17.34
CA LYS A 128 16.00 1.28 -18.18
C LYS A 128 15.54 -0.14 -17.87
N GLU A 129 15.15 -0.39 -16.63
CA GLU A 129 14.74 -1.68 -16.10
C GLU A 129 13.31 -1.60 -15.56
N VAL A 130 12.50 -2.64 -15.77
CA VAL A 130 11.09 -2.65 -15.39
C VAL A 130 10.91 -2.62 -13.88
N SER A 131 11.62 -3.48 -13.14
CA SER A 131 11.43 -3.63 -11.68
C SER A 131 11.77 -2.35 -10.91
N SER A 132 12.90 -1.72 -11.23
CA SER A 132 13.29 -0.45 -10.62
C SER A 132 12.37 0.70 -11.03
N THR A 133 11.82 0.66 -12.25
CA THR A 133 10.88 1.67 -12.73
C THR A 133 9.52 1.57 -12.06
N ILE A 134 9.05 0.34 -11.77
CA ILE A 134 7.80 0.11 -11.02
C ILE A 134 7.92 0.72 -9.61
N ARG A 135 8.98 0.40 -8.86
CA ARG A 135 9.20 0.97 -7.52
C ARG A 135 9.20 2.50 -7.56
N LYS A 136 9.95 3.10 -8.49
CA LYS A 136 9.98 4.55 -8.68
C LYS A 136 8.62 5.14 -9.06
N ALA A 137 7.78 4.39 -9.79
CA ALA A 137 6.45 4.84 -10.16
C ALA A 137 5.50 4.81 -8.96
N ILE A 138 5.59 3.79 -8.11
CA ILE A 138 4.83 3.68 -6.86
C ILE A 138 5.20 4.83 -5.91
N ASP A 139 6.50 5.07 -5.68
CA ASP A 139 6.96 6.17 -4.83
C ASP A 139 6.43 7.52 -5.33
N LYS A 140 6.48 7.74 -6.65
CA LYS A 140 5.97 8.97 -7.24
C LYS A 140 4.44 9.07 -7.18
N ALA A 141 3.72 7.95 -7.28
CA ALA A 141 2.26 7.92 -7.15
C ALA A 141 1.83 8.26 -5.71
N LYS A 142 2.54 7.76 -4.71
CA LYS A 142 2.34 8.12 -3.30
C LYS A 142 2.51 9.62 -3.05
N LEU A 143 3.48 10.26 -3.68
CA LEU A 143 3.68 11.72 -3.55
C LEU A 143 2.61 12.55 -4.27
N ASN A 144 1.88 11.95 -5.21
CA ASN A 144 0.84 12.61 -5.99
C ASN A 144 -0.58 12.19 -5.54
N LEU A 145 -0.77 11.84 -4.29
CA LEU A 145 -2.08 11.49 -3.76
C LEU A 145 -3.01 12.70 -3.71
N ILE A 146 -4.23 12.50 -4.19
CA ILE A 146 -5.29 13.50 -4.25
C ILE A 146 -6.50 12.94 -3.50
N PRO A 147 -7.13 13.72 -2.60
CA PRO A 147 -8.40 13.35 -2.01
C PRO A 147 -9.51 13.38 -3.07
N VAL A 148 -10.30 12.31 -3.16
CA VAL A 148 -11.42 12.19 -4.09
C VAL A 148 -12.71 12.48 -3.36
N SER A 149 -13.42 13.53 -3.79
CA SER A 149 -14.75 13.85 -3.26
C SER A 149 -15.82 13.03 -3.99
N TYR A 150 -16.49 12.15 -3.26
CA TYR A 150 -17.60 11.36 -3.81
C TYR A 150 -18.81 12.20 -4.22
N THR A 151 -18.99 13.38 -3.64
CA THR A 151 -20.09 14.27 -4.01
C THR A 151 -19.97 14.79 -5.44
N HIS A 152 -18.76 15.00 -5.92
CA HIS A 152 -18.51 15.45 -7.30
C HIS A 152 -18.71 14.31 -8.32
N LEU A 153 -18.38 13.09 -7.98
CA LEU A 153 -18.59 11.91 -8.83
C LEU A 153 -20.10 11.56 -8.95
N ARG A 154 -20.86 11.72 -7.87
CA ARG A 154 -22.29 11.45 -7.84
C ARG A 154 -23.12 12.40 -8.70
N ALA A 155 -22.64 13.62 -8.93
CA ALA A 155 -23.33 14.58 -9.82
C ALA A 155 -23.34 14.13 -11.28
N HIS A 156 -22.41 13.29 -11.70
CA HIS A 156 -22.39 12.72 -13.06
C HIS A 156 -23.32 11.51 -13.24
N GLU A 157 -23.62 10.78 -12.17
CA GLU A 157 -24.51 9.61 -12.24
C GLU A 157 -25.99 10.00 -12.27
N THR A 158 -26.34 11.21 -11.85
CA THR A 158 -27.75 11.69 -11.85
C THR A 158 -28.22 12.26 -13.19
N LEU A 159 -27.34 12.31 -14.20
CA LEU A 159 -27.68 12.79 -15.54
C LEU A 159 -28.04 11.65 -16.51
N LEU A 160 -28.12 10.42 -16.05
CA LEU A 160 -28.64 9.26 -16.76
C LEU A 160 -30.01 8.86 -16.25
#